data_29635203e48e2a8a106c7282de87d487
#
_entry.id   29635203e48e2a8a106c7282de87d487
#
_cell.length_a   1.000
_cell.length_b   1.000
_cell.length_c   1.000
_cell.angle_alpha   90.00
_cell.angle_beta   90.00
_cell.angle_gamma   90.00
#
_symmetry.space_group_name_H-M   'P 1'
#
loop_
_entity.id
_entity.type
_entity.pdbx_description
1 polymer ?
#
loop_
_entity_poly.entity_id
_entity_poly.type
_entity_poly.pdbx_seq_one_letter_code
_entity_poly.pdbx_strand_id
1 'polypeptide(L)'
;WGGPDIQYYYMRNSYNLTYVLNNGEDNKISKVRYEADITNTPSQTGYAFAGWYTDEALTQPYVQTTMPAHDLTLYAKWEAGMKTYQVRHYQQSIDNSEQYDLAETETVTAKTGEHLTLAVKAYEGFTAPKPVSYDVVDDGEITYVDYKYTRDAIR
;
A
#
# COMPACT_ATOMS: atom_id res chain seq x y z
N TRP A 1 -46.18 -27.15 46.54
CA TRP A 1 -44.72 -27.39 46.59
C TRP A 1 -44.05 -27.05 45.29
N GLY A 2 -43.08 -26.18 45.34
CA GLY A 2 -42.24 -25.90 44.19
C GLY A 2 -40.97 -26.74 44.24
N GLY A 3 -40.69 -27.45 43.15
CA GLY A 3 -39.42 -28.16 43.02
C GLY A 3 -38.26 -27.17 42.79
N PRO A 4 -37.03 -27.64 42.86
CA PRO A 4 -35.87 -26.80 42.53
C PRO A 4 -35.99 -26.33 41.09
N ASP A 5 -35.64 -25.07 40.85
CA ASP A 5 -35.53 -24.55 39.49
C ASP A 5 -34.38 -25.23 38.75
N ILE A 6 -34.67 -25.73 37.58
CA ILE A 6 -33.62 -26.32 36.71
C ILE A 6 -33.16 -25.22 35.77
N GLN A 7 -31.90 -24.90 35.85
CA GLN A 7 -31.28 -23.92 35.00
C GLN A 7 -30.36 -24.61 33.99
N TYR A 8 -30.51 -24.31 32.71
CA TYR A 8 -29.67 -24.85 31.66
C TYR A 8 -28.68 -23.80 31.22
N TYR A 9 -27.41 -24.15 31.29
CA TYR A 9 -26.33 -23.27 30.86
C TYR A 9 -25.74 -23.81 29.58
N TYR A 10 -25.82 -23.01 28.52
CA TYR A 10 -25.28 -23.37 27.23
C TYR A 10 -23.97 -22.61 27.03
N MET A 11 -22.90 -23.34 26.86
CA MET A 11 -21.60 -22.77 26.58
C MET A 11 -21.43 -22.69 25.07
N ARG A 12 -20.93 -21.53 24.59
CA ARG A 12 -20.62 -21.40 23.19
C ARG A 12 -19.41 -22.24 22.83
N ASN A 13 -19.53 -22.98 21.74
CA ASN A 13 -18.41 -23.71 21.19
C ASN A 13 -17.39 -22.72 20.60
N SER A 14 -16.14 -23.16 20.60
CA SER A 14 -15.06 -22.39 19.97
C SER A 14 -14.65 -23.06 18.66
N TYR A 15 -14.31 -22.24 17.70
CA TYR A 15 -13.93 -22.67 16.35
C TYR A 15 -12.61 -22.01 15.97
N ASN A 16 -11.88 -22.60 15.04
CA ASN A 16 -10.64 -22.02 14.56
C ASN A 16 -10.93 -20.87 13.59
N LEU A 17 -10.33 -19.73 13.88
CA LEU A 17 -10.32 -18.58 12.97
C LEU A 17 -8.91 -18.39 12.45
N THR A 18 -8.77 -18.46 11.14
CA THR A 18 -7.49 -18.26 10.47
C THR A 18 -7.57 -16.98 9.63
N TYR A 19 -6.65 -16.06 9.90
CA TYR A 19 -6.45 -14.89 9.06
C TYR A 19 -5.26 -15.13 8.15
N VAL A 20 -5.49 -15.13 6.85
CA VAL A 20 -4.44 -15.12 5.83
C VAL A 20 -4.23 -13.66 5.43
N LEU A 21 -3.16 -13.06 5.93
CA LEU A 21 -2.98 -11.60 5.88
C LEU A 21 -2.55 -11.09 4.50
N ASN A 22 -1.93 -11.94 3.67
CA ASN A 22 -1.44 -11.57 2.33
C ASN A 22 -0.56 -10.31 2.32
N ASN A 23 0.24 -10.13 3.38
CA ASN A 23 1.14 -8.99 3.55
C ASN A 23 2.59 -9.40 3.85
N GLY A 24 2.92 -10.67 3.59
CA GLY A 24 4.24 -11.24 3.88
C GLY A 24 4.37 -11.81 5.29
N GLU A 25 3.40 -11.58 6.16
CA GLU A 25 3.37 -12.15 7.49
C GLU A 25 2.72 -13.54 7.48
N ASP A 26 3.06 -14.34 8.50
CA ASP A 26 2.44 -15.66 8.69
C ASP A 26 0.95 -15.53 9.01
N ASN A 27 0.20 -16.58 8.68
CA ASN A 27 -1.21 -16.67 9.04
C ASN A 27 -1.38 -16.59 10.56
N LYS A 28 -2.46 -15.93 10.99
CA LYS A 28 -2.83 -15.86 12.41
C LYS A 28 -3.99 -16.81 12.66
N ILE A 29 -3.78 -17.77 13.55
CA ILE A 29 -4.77 -18.77 13.92
C ILE A 29 -5.11 -18.63 15.40
N SER A 30 -6.40 -18.57 15.72
CA SER A 30 -6.89 -18.51 17.09
C SER A 30 -8.19 -19.27 17.23
N LYS A 31 -8.51 -19.65 18.48
CA LYS A 31 -9.82 -20.21 18.79
C LYS A 31 -10.75 -19.11 19.25
N VAL A 32 -11.90 -19.01 18.60
CA VAL A 32 -12.87 -17.97 18.85
C VAL A 32 -14.23 -18.57 19.12
N ARG A 33 -14.89 -18.08 20.15
CA ARG A 33 -16.22 -18.55 20.53
C ARG A 33 -17.25 -18.10 19.51
N TYR A 34 -18.24 -18.93 19.29
CA TYR A 34 -19.40 -18.57 18.48
C TYR A 34 -19.98 -17.21 18.90
N GLU A 35 -20.25 -16.35 17.95
CA GLU A 35 -20.78 -15.00 18.10
C GLU A 35 -19.81 -13.96 18.72
N ALA A 36 -18.59 -14.35 19.04
CA ALA A 36 -17.58 -13.38 19.46
C ALA A 36 -17.20 -12.45 18.29
N ASP A 37 -16.84 -11.21 18.63
CA ASP A 37 -16.37 -10.24 17.63
C ASP A 37 -15.08 -10.69 16.98
N ILE A 38 -15.05 -10.66 15.66
CA ILE A 38 -13.89 -11.03 14.86
C ILE A 38 -13.39 -9.86 13.99
N THR A 39 -13.79 -8.64 14.33
CA THR A 39 -13.34 -7.45 13.60
C THR A 39 -11.83 -7.31 13.75
N ASN A 40 -11.13 -7.21 12.61
CA ASN A 40 -9.69 -7.03 12.56
C ASN A 40 -9.34 -6.22 11.32
N THR A 41 -8.52 -5.20 11.49
CA THR A 41 -8.03 -4.37 10.39
C THR A 41 -6.52 -4.45 10.36
N PRO A 42 -5.95 -5.30 9.49
CA PRO A 42 -4.51 -5.41 9.34
C PRO A 42 -3.96 -4.21 8.57
N SER A 43 -2.64 -4.05 8.58
CA SER A 43 -1.96 -2.98 7.86
C SER A 43 -0.86 -3.53 6.98
N GLN A 44 -0.57 -2.81 5.91
CA GLN A 44 0.56 -3.09 5.04
C GLN A 44 1.05 -1.77 4.43
N THR A 45 2.34 -1.49 4.58
CA THR A 45 2.93 -0.25 4.05
C THR A 45 2.71 -0.14 2.55
N GLY A 46 2.16 0.98 2.12
CA GLY A 46 1.90 1.24 0.70
C GLY A 46 0.58 0.70 0.18
N TYR A 47 -0.20 0.01 1.02
CA TYR A 47 -1.46 -0.60 0.62
C TYR A 47 -2.58 -0.20 1.57
N ALA A 48 -3.80 -0.15 1.03
CA ALA A 48 -5.02 0.02 1.81
C ALA A 48 -5.74 -1.33 1.95
N PHE A 49 -6.18 -1.63 3.18
CA PHE A 49 -6.95 -2.86 3.42
C PHE A 49 -8.33 -2.73 2.78
N ALA A 50 -8.68 -3.70 1.91
CA ALA A 50 -9.91 -3.68 1.13
C ALA A 50 -10.95 -4.72 1.59
N GLY A 51 -10.74 -5.36 2.73
CA GLY A 51 -11.71 -6.28 3.32
C GLY A 51 -11.24 -7.72 3.39
N TRP A 52 -12.09 -8.53 4.05
CA TRP A 52 -11.88 -9.96 4.20
C TRP A 52 -12.72 -10.74 3.21
N TYR A 53 -12.18 -11.87 2.73
CA TYR A 53 -12.82 -12.74 1.77
C TYR A 53 -12.74 -14.18 2.25
N THR A 54 -13.71 -15.00 1.85
CA THR A 54 -13.76 -16.43 2.25
C THR A 54 -13.01 -17.34 1.29
N ASP A 55 -12.53 -16.83 0.17
CA ASP A 55 -11.80 -17.59 -0.84
C ASP A 55 -10.43 -16.98 -1.15
N GLU A 56 -9.51 -17.82 -1.54
CA GLU A 56 -8.15 -17.40 -1.90
C GLU A 56 -8.13 -16.48 -3.13
N ALA A 57 -9.08 -16.67 -4.06
CA ALA A 57 -9.20 -15.84 -5.26
C ALA A 57 -9.78 -14.44 -4.98
N LEU A 58 -10.21 -14.17 -3.74
CA LEU A 58 -10.74 -12.88 -3.31
C LEU A 58 -11.99 -12.46 -4.11
N THR A 59 -12.92 -13.40 -4.30
CA THR A 59 -14.16 -13.17 -5.04
C THR A 59 -15.40 -13.12 -4.15
N GLN A 60 -15.33 -13.73 -2.94
CA GLN A 60 -16.44 -13.86 -2.02
C GLN A 60 -16.20 -13.02 -0.76
N PRO A 61 -16.69 -11.78 -0.71
CA PRO A 61 -16.49 -10.94 0.46
C PRO A 61 -17.19 -11.49 1.70
N TYR A 62 -16.56 -11.36 2.85
CA TYR A 62 -17.10 -11.74 4.14
C TYR A 62 -17.41 -10.47 4.94
N VAL A 63 -18.68 -10.20 5.18
CA VAL A 63 -19.16 -8.96 5.79
C VAL A 63 -19.62 -9.11 7.23
N GLN A 64 -19.69 -10.32 7.76
CA GLN A 64 -20.09 -10.56 9.14
C GLN A 64 -18.98 -10.17 10.10
N THR A 65 -19.36 -9.67 11.27
CA THR A 65 -18.42 -9.18 12.29
C THR A 65 -18.30 -10.13 13.49
N THR A 66 -19.04 -11.24 13.48
CA THR A 66 -19.04 -12.22 14.57
C THR A 66 -18.69 -13.62 14.07
N MET A 67 -18.12 -14.43 14.97
CA MET A 67 -17.71 -15.79 14.64
C MET A 67 -18.89 -16.70 14.32
N PRO A 68 -18.89 -17.38 13.16
CA PRO A 68 -19.92 -18.37 12.84
C PRO A 68 -19.74 -19.66 13.63
N ALA A 69 -20.70 -20.58 13.50
CA ALA A 69 -20.69 -21.88 14.17
C ALA A 69 -19.92 -22.96 13.39
N HIS A 70 -18.75 -22.58 12.84
CA HIS A 70 -17.83 -23.47 12.12
C HIS A 70 -16.45 -22.80 12.03
N ASP A 71 -15.43 -23.56 11.70
CA ASP A 71 -14.11 -23.02 11.43
C ASP A 71 -14.17 -22.05 10.25
N LEU A 72 -13.40 -20.97 10.32
CA LEU A 72 -13.43 -19.90 9.34
C LEU A 72 -12.01 -19.53 8.94
N THR A 73 -11.80 -19.38 7.64
CA THR A 73 -10.56 -18.82 7.09
C THR A 73 -10.91 -17.56 6.31
N LEU A 74 -10.24 -16.46 6.64
CA LEU A 74 -10.43 -15.16 6.00
C LEU A 74 -9.15 -14.72 5.32
N TYR A 75 -9.30 -14.28 4.07
CA TYR A 75 -8.21 -13.80 3.23
C TYR A 75 -8.29 -12.29 3.09
N ALA A 76 -7.20 -11.61 3.39
CA ALA A 76 -7.14 -10.16 3.26
C ALA A 76 -6.96 -9.74 1.81
N LYS A 77 -7.72 -8.74 1.39
CA LYS A 77 -7.53 -8.06 0.12
C LYS A 77 -6.89 -6.70 0.33
N TRP A 78 -5.96 -6.34 -0.55
CA TRP A 78 -5.21 -5.09 -0.49
C TRP A 78 -5.34 -4.33 -1.80
N GLU A 79 -5.41 -3.01 -1.69
CA GLU A 79 -5.35 -2.11 -2.83
C GLU A 79 -4.06 -1.31 -2.75
N ALA A 80 -3.31 -1.27 -3.86
CA ALA A 80 -2.07 -0.51 -3.93
C ALA A 80 -2.36 0.99 -3.85
N GLY A 81 -1.65 1.68 -2.95
CA GLY A 81 -1.72 3.14 -2.86
C GLY A 81 -0.96 3.79 -4.02
N MET A 82 -1.26 5.06 -4.26
CA MET A 82 -0.63 5.87 -5.30
C MET A 82 0.43 6.77 -4.68
N LYS A 83 1.64 6.70 -5.21
CA LYS A 83 2.76 7.56 -4.86
C LYS A 83 2.89 8.68 -5.88
N THR A 84 3.12 9.89 -5.41
CA THR A 84 3.32 11.07 -6.25
C THR A 84 4.78 11.50 -6.23
N TYR A 85 5.32 11.75 -7.41
CA TYR A 85 6.64 12.31 -7.63
C TYR A 85 6.51 13.64 -8.34
N GLN A 86 7.25 14.64 -7.90
CA GLN A 86 7.40 15.89 -8.65
C GLN A 86 8.80 15.96 -9.21
N VAL A 87 8.89 16.01 -10.54
CA VAL A 87 10.17 16.09 -11.24
C VAL A 87 10.37 17.54 -11.66
N ARG A 88 11.47 18.13 -11.19
CA ARG A 88 11.82 19.51 -11.50
C ARG A 88 13.05 19.50 -12.39
N HIS A 89 12.94 20.14 -13.54
CA HIS A 89 14.01 20.19 -14.53
C HIS A 89 14.64 21.58 -14.50
N TYR A 90 15.94 21.61 -14.16
CA TYR A 90 16.72 22.85 -14.02
C TYR A 90 17.78 22.91 -15.10
N GLN A 91 17.91 24.07 -15.72
CA GLN A 91 18.94 24.33 -16.72
C GLN A 91 20.04 25.22 -16.13
N GLN A 92 21.29 24.83 -16.36
CA GLN A 92 22.43 25.64 -15.90
C GLN A 92 22.37 27.04 -16.51
N SER A 93 22.58 28.06 -15.67
CA SER A 93 22.59 29.46 -16.12
C SER A 93 23.74 29.72 -17.07
N ILE A 94 23.51 30.57 -18.07
CA ILE A 94 24.56 30.99 -18.99
C ILE A 94 25.62 31.85 -18.30
N ASP A 95 25.21 32.61 -17.28
CA ASP A 95 26.07 33.58 -16.61
C ASP A 95 26.77 33.06 -15.37
N ASN A 96 26.25 31.98 -14.78
CA ASN A 96 26.78 31.42 -13.55
C ASN A 96 26.65 29.89 -13.58
N SER A 97 27.79 29.21 -13.67
CA SER A 97 27.84 27.74 -13.76
C SER A 97 27.37 27.02 -12.48
N GLU A 98 27.24 27.73 -11.38
CA GLU A 98 26.73 27.15 -10.13
C GLU A 98 25.23 27.38 -9.93
N GLN A 99 24.62 28.18 -10.82
CA GLN A 99 23.20 28.45 -10.77
C GLN A 99 22.44 27.62 -11.80
N TYR A 100 21.31 27.08 -11.39
CA TYR A 100 20.39 26.31 -12.24
C TYR A 100 19.00 26.94 -12.14
N ASP A 101 18.41 27.24 -13.28
CA ASP A 101 17.12 27.90 -13.37
C ASP A 101 16.04 26.86 -13.70
N LEU A 102 14.91 26.93 -13.03
CA LEU A 102 13.81 26.01 -13.24
C LEU A 102 13.22 26.22 -14.63
N ALA A 103 13.26 25.18 -15.47
CA ALA A 103 12.68 25.21 -16.81
C ALA A 103 11.25 24.70 -16.81
N GLU A 104 11.01 23.59 -16.15
CA GLU A 104 9.67 22.99 -16.07
C GLU A 104 9.56 22.00 -14.92
N THR A 105 8.33 21.74 -14.51
CA THR A 105 7.98 20.76 -13.49
C THR A 105 6.94 19.83 -14.03
N GLU A 106 7.03 18.55 -13.70
CA GLU A 106 6.00 17.59 -14.04
C GLU A 106 5.65 16.73 -12.83
N THR A 107 4.40 16.28 -12.77
CA THR A 107 3.90 15.41 -11.71
C THR A 107 3.68 14.02 -12.29
N VAL A 108 4.26 13.02 -11.63
CA VAL A 108 4.14 11.61 -12.03
C VAL A 108 3.57 10.84 -10.86
N THR A 109 2.59 9.98 -11.13
CA THR A 109 2.01 9.08 -10.14
C THR A 109 2.24 7.64 -10.55
N ALA A 110 2.43 6.77 -9.57
CA ALA A 110 2.58 5.33 -9.80
C ALA A 110 2.05 4.57 -8.60
N LYS A 111 1.71 3.31 -8.81
CA LYS A 111 1.19 2.43 -7.76
C LYS A 111 2.32 1.78 -6.98
N THR A 112 2.09 1.55 -5.69
CA THR A 112 2.98 0.72 -4.86
C THR A 112 3.21 -0.63 -5.54
N GLY A 113 4.46 -1.05 -5.59
CA GLY A 113 4.87 -2.30 -6.22
C GLY A 113 5.39 -2.14 -7.65
N GLU A 114 5.21 -0.98 -8.28
CA GLU A 114 5.77 -0.71 -9.60
C GLU A 114 7.25 -0.31 -9.50
N HIS A 115 8.02 -0.61 -10.53
CA HIS A 115 9.35 -0.05 -10.73
C HIS A 115 9.23 1.12 -11.70
N LEU A 116 9.55 2.33 -11.23
CA LEU A 116 9.37 3.55 -11.99
C LEU A 116 10.71 4.19 -12.33
N THR A 117 10.93 4.48 -13.60
CA THR A 117 12.05 5.32 -14.04
C THR A 117 11.50 6.67 -14.47
N LEU A 118 12.02 7.74 -13.84
CA LEU A 118 11.61 9.11 -14.18
C LEU A 118 12.49 9.62 -15.31
N ALA A 119 11.88 9.74 -16.50
CA ALA A 119 12.60 10.12 -17.70
C ALA A 119 13.18 11.53 -17.59
N VAL A 120 14.38 11.70 -18.13
CA VAL A 120 14.97 13.02 -18.37
C VAL A 120 14.45 13.57 -19.69
N LYS A 121 14.56 14.88 -19.87
CA LYS A 121 14.18 15.55 -21.10
C LYS A 121 15.38 15.84 -21.98
N ALA A 122 15.13 16.04 -23.26
CA ALA A 122 16.16 16.48 -24.22
C ALA A 122 16.01 17.98 -24.41
N TYR A 123 16.98 18.74 -23.98
CA TYR A 123 17.07 20.18 -24.23
C TYR A 123 18.24 20.45 -25.15
N GLU A 124 17.98 21.18 -26.21
CA GLU A 124 19.04 21.56 -27.14
C GLU A 124 20.12 22.38 -26.44
N GLY A 125 21.38 22.02 -26.63
CA GLY A 125 22.51 22.68 -25.99
C GLY A 125 22.79 22.29 -24.55
N PHE A 126 22.09 21.26 -24.05
CA PHE A 126 22.27 20.76 -22.69
C PHE A 126 22.54 19.26 -22.66
N THR A 127 23.29 18.87 -21.66
CA THR A 127 23.51 17.46 -21.34
C THR A 127 22.65 17.07 -20.14
N ALA A 128 21.85 16.02 -20.30
CA ALA A 128 20.95 15.54 -19.27
C ALA A 128 21.71 14.73 -18.19
N PRO A 129 21.23 14.74 -16.95
CA PRO A 129 21.70 13.84 -15.92
C PRO A 129 21.22 12.41 -16.20
N LYS A 130 21.67 11.47 -15.37
CA LYS A 130 21.17 10.09 -15.45
C LYS A 130 19.75 10.01 -14.89
N PRO A 131 18.85 9.26 -15.53
CA PRO A 131 17.51 9.02 -14.98
C PRO A 131 17.57 8.33 -13.63
N VAL A 132 16.65 8.66 -12.75
CA VAL A 132 16.50 8.05 -11.43
C VAL A 132 15.33 7.07 -11.46
N SER A 133 15.52 5.93 -10.82
CA SER A 133 14.47 4.89 -10.70
C SER A 133 14.10 4.67 -9.24
N TYR A 134 12.85 4.28 -9.03
CA TYR A 134 12.30 3.98 -7.71
C TYR A 134 11.50 2.69 -7.74
N ASP A 135 11.62 1.92 -6.66
CA ASP A 135 10.61 0.91 -6.34
C ASP A 135 9.52 1.62 -5.55
N VAL A 136 8.34 1.73 -6.16
CA VAL A 136 7.30 2.64 -5.68
C VAL A 136 6.61 2.10 -4.43
N VAL A 137 6.52 2.94 -3.40
CA VAL A 137 5.76 2.69 -2.19
C VAL A 137 5.02 3.97 -1.81
N ASP A 138 3.70 3.88 -1.68
CA ASP A 138 2.90 5.00 -1.17
C ASP A 138 3.18 5.19 0.32
N ASP A 139 3.86 6.26 0.66
CA ASP A 139 4.19 6.65 2.03
C ASP A 139 3.41 7.90 2.48
N GLY A 140 2.44 8.34 1.67
CA GLY A 140 1.62 9.51 1.95
C GLY A 140 2.30 10.84 1.66
N GLU A 141 3.53 10.82 1.14
CA GLU A 141 4.30 12.03 0.87
C GLU A 141 4.66 12.17 -0.60
N ILE A 142 4.98 13.40 -1.01
CA ILE A 142 5.47 13.69 -2.36
C ILE A 142 7.00 13.61 -2.33
N THR A 143 7.57 12.86 -3.27
CA THR A 143 9.01 12.83 -3.47
C THR A 143 9.37 13.80 -4.59
N TYR A 144 10.30 14.70 -4.31
CA TYR A 144 10.80 15.67 -5.29
C TYR A 144 12.09 15.13 -5.90
N VAL A 145 12.17 15.20 -7.23
CA VAL A 145 13.33 14.76 -7.98
C VAL A 145 13.80 15.93 -8.85
N ASP A 146 15.01 16.39 -8.60
CA ASP A 146 15.57 17.52 -9.33
C ASP A 146 16.58 17.00 -10.35
N TYR A 147 16.33 17.31 -11.62
CA TYR A 147 17.25 17.03 -12.71
C TYR A 147 17.95 18.32 -13.11
N LYS A 148 19.27 18.31 -13.05
CA LYS A 148 20.10 19.46 -13.43
C LYS A 148 20.77 19.18 -14.77
N TYR A 149 20.47 20.02 -15.74
CA TYR A 149 20.98 19.94 -17.10
C TYR A 149 22.12 20.93 -17.28
N THR A 150 23.27 20.43 -17.70
CA THR A 150 24.46 21.26 -17.86
C THR A 150 24.56 21.79 -19.28
N ARG A 151 25.01 23.06 -19.46
CA ARG A 151 25.23 23.62 -20.78
C ARG A 151 26.41 22.96 -21.46
N ASP A 152 26.24 22.60 -22.72
CA ASP A 152 27.31 22.05 -23.52
C ASP A 152 28.35 23.15 -23.83
N ALA A 153 29.60 22.73 -23.89
CA ALA A 153 30.67 23.67 -24.23
C ALA A 153 30.56 24.12 -25.69
N ILE A 154 30.77 25.39 -25.91
CA ILE A 154 30.87 25.95 -27.26
C ILE A 154 32.28 25.72 -27.79
N ARG A 155 32.39 25.24 -29.01
CA ARG A 155 33.68 24.99 -29.66
C ARG A 155 33.85 25.87 -30.91
#